data_0cb292a421196ea52b2befb8e00445ae
#
_entry.id   0cb292a421196ea52b2befb8e00445ae
#
_cell.length_a   1.000
_cell.length_b   1.000
_cell.length_c   1.000
_cell.angle_alpha   90.00
_cell.angle_beta   90.00
_cell.angle_gamma   90.00
#
_symmetry.space_group_name_H-M   'P 1'
#
loop_
_entity.id
_entity.type
_entity.pdbx_description
1 polymer ?
#
loop_
_entity_poly.entity_id
_entity_poly.type
_entity_poly.pdbx_seq_one_letter_code
_entity_poly.pdbx_strand_id
1 'polypeptide(L)'
;MPWMYILRCADGSYYVGSTINLERRVVEHNEGIGAQYTARRRPVELVYSAEFPDIRQAYAAEKQVQGWSRAKREALIRGDFDALPGLAKKDFSKYPTKRKPDKE
;
A
#
# COMPACT_ATOMS: atom_id res chain seq x y z
N MET A 1 -13.97 2.57 5.40
CA MET A 1 -13.62 1.27 4.77
C MET A 1 -12.15 1.00 4.95
N PRO A 2 -11.79 -0.24 5.17
CA PRO A 2 -10.38 -0.58 5.37
C PRO A 2 -9.58 -0.49 4.08
N TRP A 3 -8.28 -0.34 4.25
CA TRP A 3 -7.36 -0.12 3.14
C TRP A 3 -6.14 -1.02 3.27
N MET A 4 -5.60 -1.44 2.13
CA MET A 4 -4.25 -1.92 2.02
C MET A 4 -3.46 -0.80 1.35
N TYR A 5 -2.25 -0.52 1.80
CA TYR A 5 -1.51 0.62 1.29
C TYR A 5 -0.03 0.29 1.15
N ILE A 6 0.66 1.05 0.31
CA ILE A 6 2.10 0.94 0.15
C ILE A 6 2.69 2.32 0.38
N LEU A 7 3.71 2.38 1.23
CA LEU A 7 4.46 3.60 1.47
C LEU A 7 5.84 3.45 0.85
N ARG A 8 6.33 4.53 0.27
CA ARG A 8 7.70 4.58 -0.18
C ARG A 8 8.49 5.32 0.89
N CYS A 9 9.55 4.70 1.36
CA CYS A 9 10.35 5.26 2.43
C CYS A 9 11.48 6.13 1.87
N ALA A 10 12.11 6.91 2.75
CA ALA A 10 13.17 7.82 2.34
C ALA A 10 14.33 7.09 1.68
N ASP A 11 14.58 5.85 2.07
CA ASP A 11 15.69 5.08 1.49
C ASP A 11 15.26 4.35 0.20
N GLY A 12 14.06 4.61 -0.30
CA GLY A 12 13.57 4.01 -1.53
C GLY A 12 12.90 2.66 -1.35
N SER A 13 12.90 2.11 -0.15
CA SER A 13 12.22 0.84 0.09
C SER A 13 10.72 1.05 0.23
N TYR A 14 9.97 -0.04 0.19
CA TYR A 14 8.52 0.00 0.30
C TYR A 14 8.05 -0.68 1.57
N TYR A 15 7.01 -0.13 2.16
CA TYR A 15 6.35 -0.74 3.31
C TYR A 15 4.88 -0.98 2.94
N VAL A 16 4.39 -2.20 3.20
CA VAL A 16 3.02 -2.57 2.87
C VAL A 16 2.27 -2.82 4.16
N GLY A 17 1.10 -2.19 4.30
CA GLY A 17 0.30 -2.34 5.51
C GLY A 17 -1.18 -2.33 5.22
N SER A 18 -1.98 -2.47 6.27
CA SER A 18 -3.43 -2.34 6.18
C SER A 18 -3.94 -1.57 7.38
N THR A 19 -5.06 -0.87 7.20
CA THR A 19 -5.60 -0.02 8.26
C THR A 19 -7.06 0.29 7.98
N ILE A 20 -7.80 0.64 9.02
CA ILE A 20 -9.16 1.12 8.83
C ILE A 20 -9.19 2.64 8.68
N ASN A 21 -8.10 3.34 8.96
CA ASN A 21 -8.05 4.80 8.81
C ASN A 21 -6.74 5.18 8.13
N LEU A 22 -6.80 5.33 6.81
CA LEU A 22 -5.61 5.53 6.02
C LEU A 22 -4.88 6.82 6.35
N GLU A 23 -5.62 7.93 6.44
CA GLU A 23 -4.98 9.21 6.69
C GLU A 23 -4.25 9.24 8.02
N ARG A 24 -4.91 8.74 9.05
CA ARG A 24 -4.30 8.70 10.36
C ARG A 24 -3.06 7.82 10.36
N ARG A 25 -3.14 6.69 9.68
CA ARG A 25 -2.03 5.75 9.69
C ARG A 25 -0.79 6.33 9.00
N VAL A 26 -1.00 7.04 7.90
CA VAL A 26 0.13 7.67 7.21
C VAL A 26 0.78 8.72 8.12
N VAL A 27 -0.03 9.50 8.82
CA VAL A 27 0.49 10.48 9.77
C VAL A 27 1.30 9.77 10.85
N GLU A 28 0.76 8.67 11.40
CA GLU A 28 1.47 7.93 12.44
C GLU A 28 2.82 7.42 11.96
N HIS A 29 2.86 6.92 10.72
CA HIS A 29 4.15 6.46 10.17
C HIS A 29 5.15 7.60 10.10
N ASN A 30 4.71 8.78 9.69
CA ASN A 30 5.62 9.92 9.58
C ASN A 30 5.98 10.52 10.92
N GLU A 31 5.20 10.21 11.97
CA GLU A 31 5.54 10.62 13.31
C GLU A 31 6.43 9.60 14.03
N GLY A 32 6.68 8.48 13.38
CA GLY A 32 7.59 7.49 13.95
C GLY A 32 6.92 6.49 14.87
N ILE A 33 5.60 6.50 14.94
CA ILE A 33 4.87 5.60 15.84
C ILE A 33 4.05 4.56 15.10
N GLY A 34 4.15 4.50 13.77
CA GLY A 34 3.34 3.56 13.01
C GLY A 34 3.94 2.16 12.98
N ALA A 35 5.22 2.05 12.71
CA ALA A 35 5.92 0.78 12.67
C ALA A 35 7.40 1.04 12.82
N GLN A 36 8.11 0.06 13.35
CA GLN A 36 9.54 0.24 13.52
C GLN A 36 10.26 0.40 12.18
N TYR A 37 9.80 -0.34 11.19
CA TYR A 37 10.42 -0.28 9.87
C TYR A 37 10.39 1.15 9.32
N THR A 38 9.22 1.79 9.37
CA THR A 38 9.08 3.13 8.82
C THR A 38 9.67 4.20 9.71
N ALA A 39 9.72 3.96 11.03
CA ALA A 39 10.24 4.96 11.96
C ALA A 39 11.68 5.34 11.63
N ARG A 40 12.45 4.39 11.12
CA ARG A 40 13.84 4.64 10.79
C ARG A 40 14.07 5.06 9.36
N ARG A 41 13.00 5.16 8.58
CA ARG A 41 13.11 5.44 7.15
C ARG A 41 12.23 6.59 6.73
N ARG A 42 11.96 7.49 7.66
CA ARG A 42 11.11 8.66 7.38
C ARG A 42 11.89 9.71 6.59
N PRO A 43 11.24 10.54 5.85
CA PRO A 43 9.79 10.59 5.68
C PRO A 43 9.30 9.50 4.75
N VAL A 44 8.05 9.12 4.90
CA VAL A 44 7.43 8.15 4.02
C VAL A 44 6.33 8.81 3.22
N GLU A 45 6.04 8.23 2.07
CA GLU A 45 5.09 8.80 1.14
C GLU A 45 4.11 7.71 0.72
N LEU A 46 2.82 8.02 0.74
CA LEU A 46 1.81 7.08 0.27
C LEU A 46 1.86 7.01 -1.25
N VAL A 47 2.17 5.83 -1.79
CA VAL A 47 2.27 5.68 -3.25
C VAL A 47 1.19 4.76 -3.82
N TYR A 48 0.46 4.03 -2.98
CA TYR A 48 -0.62 3.19 -3.45
C TYR A 48 -1.56 2.89 -2.31
N SER A 49 -2.86 2.82 -2.61
CA SER A 49 -3.84 2.36 -1.64
C SER A 49 -5.00 1.72 -2.38
N ALA A 50 -5.61 0.72 -1.75
CA ALA A 50 -6.77 0.05 -2.28
C ALA A 50 -7.75 -0.18 -1.14
N GLU A 51 -9.00 0.13 -1.39
CA GLU A 51 -10.05 0.01 -0.39
C GLU A 51 -10.69 -1.37 -0.48
N PHE A 52 -11.02 -1.95 0.65
CA PHE A 52 -11.61 -3.28 0.70
C PHE A 52 -12.89 -3.25 1.53
N PRO A 53 -13.77 -4.24 1.33
CA PRO A 53 -15.03 -4.27 2.11
C PRO A 53 -14.82 -4.45 3.61
N ASP A 54 -13.80 -5.20 4.02
CA ASP A 54 -13.53 -5.37 5.44
C ASP A 54 -12.04 -5.53 5.68
N ILE A 55 -11.68 -5.46 6.97
CA ILE A 55 -10.25 -5.44 7.34
C ILE A 55 -9.57 -6.78 7.05
N ARG A 56 -10.30 -7.88 7.08
CA ARG A 56 -9.69 -9.17 6.81
C ARG A 56 -9.23 -9.26 5.37
N GLN A 57 -10.02 -8.72 4.45
CA GLN A 57 -9.63 -8.71 3.05
C GLN A 57 -8.46 -7.76 2.80
N ALA A 58 -8.46 -6.61 3.47
CA ALA A 58 -7.33 -5.69 3.35
C ALA A 58 -6.05 -6.34 3.89
N TYR A 59 -6.17 -7.06 5.02
CA TYR A 59 -5.02 -7.72 5.60
C TYR A 59 -4.51 -8.84 4.69
N ALA A 60 -5.43 -9.59 4.07
CA ALA A 60 -5.02 -10.64 3.14
C ALA A 60 -4.26 -10.05 1.96
N ALA A 61 -4.74 -8.93 1.45
CA ALA A 61 -4.04 -8.25 0.35
C ALA A 61 -2.67 -7.76 0.80
N GLU A 62 -2.57 -7.25 2.02
CA GLU A 62 -1.29 -6.84 2.56
C GLU A 62 -0.30 -8.01 2.56
N LYS A 63 -0.74 -9.16 3.04
CA LYS A 63 0.16 -10.32 3.12
C LYS A 63 0.57 -10.80 1.73
N GLN A 64 -0.35 -10.76 0.79
CA GLN A 64 -0.05 -11.15 -0.56
C GLN A 64 1.01 -10.23 -1.18
N VAL A 65 0.81 -8.93 -1.05
CA VAL A 65 1.71 -7.96 -1.66
C VAL A 65 3.07 -7.95 -0.95
N GLN A 66 3.09 -8.23 0.35
CA GLN A 66 4.35 -8.35 1.06
C GLN A 66 5.23 -9.45 0.48
N GLY A 67 4.62 -10.49 -0.08
CA GLY A 67 5.38 -11.57 -0.70
C GLY A 67 5.82 -11.32 -2.12
N TRP A 68 5.45 -10.19 -2.69
CA TRP A 68 5.80 -9.89 -4.07
C TRP A 68 7.21 -9.32 -4.20
N SER A 69 7.76 -9.43 -5.40
CA SER A 69 9.03 -8.79 -5.70
C SER A 69 8.83 -7.28 -5.78
N ARG A 70 9.94 -6.55 -5.76
CA ARG A 70 9.87 -5.11 -5.91
C ARG A 70 9.25 -4.72 -7.25
N ALA A 71 9.60 -5.46 -8.31
CA ALA A 71 9.07 -5.16 -9.63
C ALA A 71 7.55 -5.30 -9.68
N LYS A 72 7.00 -6.31 -9.00
CA LYS A 72 5.56 -6.48 -8.97
C LYS A 72 4.88 -5.39 -8.17
N ARG A 73 5.47 -4.97 -7.05
CA ARG A 73 4.92 -3.87 -6.28
C ARG A 73 4.92 -2.59 -7.10
N GLU A 74 5.98 -2.37 -7.87
CA GLU A 74 6.05 -1.17 -8.69
C GLU A 74 5.03 -1.21 -9.82
N ALA A 75 4.77 -2.38 -10.37
CA ALA A 75 3.73 -2.51 -11.38
C ALA A 75 2.37 -2.16 -10.79
N LEU A 76 2.11 -2.62 -9.58
CA LEU A 76 0.86 -2.30 -8.90
C LEU A 76 0.75 -0.79 -8.68
N ILE A 77 1.81 -0.17 -8.22
CA ILE A 77 1.83 1.27 -7.95
C ILE A 77 1.55 2.06 -9.22
N ARG A 78 2.10 1.62 -10.37
CA ARG A 78 1.85 2.30 -11.64
C ARG A 78 0.46 2.04 -12.19
N GLY A 79 -0.24 1.06 -11.65
CA GLY A 79 -1.50 0.65 -12.23
C GLY A 79 -1.34 -0.23 -13.46
N ASP A 80 -0.17 -0.85 -13.62
CA ASP A 80 0.12 -1.70 -14.76
C ASP A 80 -0.30 -3.13 -14.42
N PHE A 81 -1.61 -3.36 -14.44
CA PHE A 81 -2.14 -4.65 -14.02
C PHE A 81 -1.83 -5.77 -15.01
N ASP A 82 -1.49 -5.43 -16.24
CA ASP A 82 -1.12 -6.45 -17.20
C ASP A 82 0.20 -7.12 -16.85
N ALA A 83 1.04 -6.46 -16.08
CA ALA A 83 2.31 -7.03 -15.66
C ALA A 83 2.17 -7.90 -14.43
N LEU A 84 0.96 -8.03 -13.85
CA LEU A 84 0.75 -8.79 -12.63
C LEU A 84 0.21 -10.17 -12.93
N PRO A 85 0.40 -11.12 -12.02
CA PRO A 85 -0.21 -12.44 -12.19
C PRO A 85 -1.72 -12.29 -12.28
N GLY A 86 -2.37 -13.20 -12.99
CA GLY A 86 -3.80 -13.14 -13.22
C GLY A 86 -4.60 -13.04 -11.92
N LEU A 87 -4.18 -13.77 -10.89
CA LEU A 87 -4.88 -13.75 -9.62
C LEU A 87 -4.83 -12.38 -8.96
N ALA A 88 -3.67 -11.76 -8.96
CA ALA A 88 -3.53 -10.43 -8.36
C ALA A 88 -4.32 -9.40 -9.15
N LYS A 89 -4.29 -9.49 -10.46
CA LYS A 89 -5.06 -8.60 -11.30
C LYS A 89 -6.54 -8.72 -10.98
N LYS A 90 -7.03 -9.95 -10.78
CA LYS A 90 -8.39 -10.19 -10.46
C LYS A 90 -8.75 -9.61 -9.12
N ASP A 91 -7.87 -9.77 -8.14
CA ASP A 91 -8.12 -9.28 -6.80
C ASP A 91 -8.19 -7.77 -6.73
N PHE A 92 -7.30 -7.11 -7.43
CA PHE A 92 -7.19 -5.67 -7.26
C PHE A 92 -8.00 -4.85 -8.25
N SER A 93 -8.33 -5.41 -9.40
CA SER A 93 -9.14 -4.65 -10.34
C SER A 93 -10.57 -4.50 -9.90
N LYS A 94 -11.02 -5.30 -8.91
CA LYS A 94 -12.36 -5.17 -8.39
C LYS A 94 -12.51 -3.97 -7.48
N TYR A 95 -11.45 -3.49 -6.90
CA TYR A 95 -11.49 -2.42 -5.92
C TYR A 95 -10.75 -1.23 -6.48
N PRO A 96 -11.44 -0.12 -6.72
CA PRO A 96 -10.76 1.05 -7.27
C PRO A 96 -9.60 1.44 -6.39
N THR A 97 -8.48 1.75 -7.02
CA THR A 97 -7.31 2.15 -6.28
C THR A 97 -7.20 3.64 -6.30
N LYS A 98 -6.67 4.18 -5.20
CA LYS A 98 -6.40 5.59 -5.13
C LYS A 98 -4.94 5.73 -4.86
N ARG A 99 -4.28 6.48 -5.67
CA ARG A 99 -2.92 6.81 -5.39
C ARG A 99 -2.91 7.86 -4.34
N LYS A 100 -1.73 8.19 -3.87
CA LYS A 100 -1.61 9.28 -2.97
C LYS A 100 -2.35 10.47 -3.55
N PRO A 101 -3.02 11.24 -2.72
CA PRO A 101 -3.83 12.34 -3.23
C PRO A 101 -2.99 13.25 -4.09
N ASP A 102 -3.57 13.64 -5.17
CA ASP A 102 -2.86 14.47 -6.05
C ASP A 102 -2.60 15.76 -5.48
N LYS A 103 -1.58 16.34 -5.88
CA LYS A 103 -1.33 17.61 -5.45
C LYS A 103 -2.09 18.51 -6.21
N GLU A 104 -2.91 18.24 -7.00
CA GLU A 104 -3.64 19.20 -7.66
C GLU A 104 -4.86 19.52 -7.05
#